data_649c33aac4030e6792076c883adb6471
#
_entry.id   649c33aac4030e6792076c883adb6471
#
_cell.length_a   1.000
_cell.length_b   1.000
_cell.length_c   1.000
_cell.angle_alpha   90.00
_cell.angle_beta   90.00
_cell.angle_gamma   90.00
#
_symmetry.space_group_name_H-M   'P 1'
#
loop_
_entity.id
_entity.type
_entity.pdbx_description
1 polymer ?
#
loop_
_entity_poly.entity_id
_entity_poly.type
_entity_poly.pdbx_seq_one_letter_code
_entity_poly.pdbx_strand_id
1 'polypeptide(L)'
;RSTQGYSSAASDVYKRQAEGMKEDKESWRSFFVWLKERGLTGVRLIIGDKNLGMLETIPEVFPDARYQRCTVHFYRNIFSVTPRNKMKAVAMMLKAIHAQESKEAAREKARQVAEKLKEMKLSSAAKKLQDGIEETLTYMDFPTQHWTRIRTNNTIERLNREIKRRTKAIGAFPDGQSALMLVCARLRHVAGTQWGTRRYMNMEHLSKLEDDLLSDIIAG
;
A
#
# COMPACT_ATOMS: atom_id res chain seq x y z
N ARG A 1 10.28 -19.73 8.76
CA ARG A 1 11.03 -19.74 7.48
C ARG A 1 10.52 -18.72 6.45
N SER A 2 9.34 -18.08 6.60
CA SER A 2 8.74 -17.18 5.59
C SER A 2 9.11 -15.69 5.75
N THR A 3 9.84 -15.30 6.78
CA THR A 3 10.20 -13.88 7.05
C THR A 3 11.38 -13.35 6.24
N GLN A 4 12.14 -14.21 5.55
CA GLN A 4 13.22 -13.78 4.64
C GLN A 4 12.71 -13.23 3.29
N GLY A 5 11.50 -13.61 2.87
CA GLY A 5 10.93 -13.22 1.58
C GLY A 5 10.67 -11.72 1.41
N TYR A 6 10.30 -10.99 2.47
CA TYR A 6 9.98 -9.57 2.37
C TYR A 6 11.19 -8.66 2.18
N SER A 7 12.33 -9.02 2.75
CA SER A 7 13.57 -8.23 2.59
C SER A 7 14.23 -8.46 1.22
N SER A 8 14.21 -9.71 0.74
CA SER A 8 14.77 -10.05 -0.58
C SER A 8 13.88 -9.54 -1.73
N ALA A 9 12.55 -9.64 -1.59
CA ALA A 9 11.63 -9.13 -2.61
C ALA A 9 11.78 -7.61 -2.80
N ALA A 10 11.91 -6.81 -1.74
CA ALA A 10 12.16 -5.38 -1.87
C ALA A 10 13.49 -5.08 -2.60
N SER A 11 14.56 -5.86 -2.34
CA SER A 11 15.84 -5.68 -3.03
C SER A 11 15.79 -6.12 -4.50
N ASP A 12 14.97 -7.12 -4.82
CA ASP A 12 14.85 -7.66 -6.17
C ASP A 12 13.88 -6.86 -7.06
N VAL A 13 12.90 -6.18 -6.46
CA VAL A 13 12.00 -5.23 -7.14
C VAL A 13 12.80 -4.13 -7.85
N TYR A 14 13.84 -3.63 -7.23
CA TYR A 14 14.66 -2.57 -7.83
C TYR A 14 15.63 -3.06 -8.92
N LYS A 15 15.93 -4.35 -8.99
CA LYS A 15 16.72 -4.92 -10.09
C LYS A 15 15.97 -4.91 -11.42
N ARG A 16 14.66 -4.65 -11.42
CA ARG A 16 13.82 -4.64 -12.60
C ARG A 16 13.14 -3.30 -12.89
N GLN A 17 13.68 -2.17 -12.41
CA GLN A 17 13.34 -0.88 -13.00
C GLN A 17 13.96 -0.84 -14.42
N ALA A 18 13.25 -1.47 -15.36
CA ALA A 18 13.55 -1.31 -16.75
C ALA A 18 13.12 0.10 -17.17
N GLU A 19 13.98 0.82 -17.87
CA GLU A 19 13.65 2.07 -18.52
C GLU A 19 12.38 1.88 -19.36
N GLY A 20 11.36 2.68 -19.11
CA GLY A 20 10.21 2.78 -20.00
C GLY A 20 9.07 1.79 -19.81
N MET A 21 8.97 1.03 -18.72
CA MET A 21 7.78 0.24 -18.44
C MET A 21 6.59 1.15 -18.11
N LYS A 22 5.57 1.10 -18.95
CA LYS A 22 4.29 1.76 -18.67
C LYS A 22 3.60 1.07 -17.49
N GLU A 23 2.82 1.82 -16.72
CA GLU A 23 1.97 1.27 -15.65
C GLU A 23 0.71 0.59 -16.24
N ASP A 24 0.88 -0.27 -17.25
CA ASP A 24 -0.18 -1.05 -17.88
C ASP A 24 -0.28 -2.45 -17.26
N LYS A 25 -1.35 -3.16 -17.61
CA LYS A 25 -1.66 -4.50 -17.11
C LYS A 25 -0.52 -5.49 -17.38
N GLU A 26 0.05 -5.49 -18.57
CA GLU A 26 1.07 -6.46 -18.96
C GLU A 26 2.39 -6.25 -18.21
N SER A 27 2.76 -5.00 -17.97
CA SER A 27 3.93 -4.67 -17.15
C SER A 27 3.75 -5.14 -15.71
N TRP A 28 2.57 -4.93 -15.11
CA TRP A 28 2.26 -5.42 -13.77
C TRP A 28 2.22 -6.94 -13.73
N ARG A 29 1.63 -7.59 -14.74
CA ARG A 29 1.58 -9.05 -14.84
C ARG A 29 2.99 -9.65 -14.88
N SER A 30 3.83 -9.16 -15.78
CA SER A 30 5.22 -9.58 -15.91
C SER A 30 5.99 -9.41 -14.61
N PHE A 31 5.78 -8.29 -13.91
CA PHE A 31 6.43 -8.02 -12.63
C PHE A 31 5.96 -8.98 -11.53
N PHE A 32 4.66 -9.23 -11.40
CA PHE A 32 4.13 -10.15 -10.38
C PHE A 32 4.52 -11.61 -10.65
N VAL A 33 4.49 -12.05 -11.92
CA VAL A 33 4.97 -13.38 -12.31
C VAL A 33 6.44 -13.53 -11.94
N TRP A 34 7.27 -12.55 -12.28
CA TRP A 34 8.68 -12.57 -11.92
C TRP A 34 8.92 -12.62 -10.39
N LEU A 35 8.09 -11.99 -9.57
CA LEU A 35 8.17 -12.13 -8.12
C LEU A 35 7.84 -13.56 -7.66
N LYS A 36 6.81 -14.20 -8.26
CA LYS A 36 6.47 -15.62 -7.98
C LYS A 36 7.60 -16.57 -8.34
N GLU A 37 8.19 -16.41 -9.52
CA GLU A 37 9.34 -17.20 -9.97
C GLU A 37 10.54 -17.09 -9.03
N ARG A 38 10.66 -15.96 -8.31
CA ARG A 38 11.69 -15.75 -7.28
C ARG A 38 11.28 -16.23 -5.89
N GLY A 39 10.19 -16.97 -5.78
CA GLY A 39 9.75 -17.60 -4.54
C GLY A 39 8.83 -16.74 -3.68
N LEU A 40 8.25 -15.65 -4.21
CA LEU A 40 7.20 -14.92 -3.48
C LEU A 40 5.90 -15.73 -3.48
N THR A 41 5.53 -16.26 -2.32
CA THR A 41 4.32 -17.06 -2.09
C THR A 41 3.53 -16.53 -0.90
N GLY A 42 2.25 -16.96 -0.76
CA GLY A 42 1.42 -16.62 0.38
C GLY A 42 1.09 -15.13 0.49
N VAL A 43 0.96 -14.42 -0.64
CA VAL A 43 0.59 -13.01 -0.66
C VAL A 43 -0.88 -12.87 -0.27
N ARG A 44 -1.15 -12.22 0.86
CA ARG A 44 -2.51 -12.00 1.38
C ARG A 44 -3.02 -10.58 1.17
N LEU A 45 -2.11 -9.61 1.02
CA LEU A 45 -2.45 -8.20 0.86
C LEU A 45 -1.45 -7.48 -0.04
N ILE A 46 -1.99 -6.74 -1.00
CA ILE A 46 -1.23 -5.83 -1.84
C ILE A 46 -1.67 -4.41 -1.55
N ILE A 47 -0.72 -3.55 -1.18
CA ILE A 47 -0.99 -2.16 -0.79
C ILE A 47 -0.42 -1.25 -1.88
N GLY A 48 -1.27 -0.42 -2.47
CA GLY A 48 -0.84 0.47 -3.55
C GLY A 48 -1.69 1.73 -3.69
N ASP A 49 -1.30 2.57 -4.65
CA ASP A 49 -2.21 3.57 -5.20
C ASP A 49 -3.15 2.91 -6.22
N LYS A 50 -4.24 3.58 -6.57
CA LYS A 50 -5.21 3.05 -7.53
C LYS A 50 -4.63 3.08 -8.94
N ASN A 51 -4.06 1.96 -9.36
CA ASN A 51 -3.59 1.70 -10.72
C ASN A 51 -4.43 0.58 -11.33
N LEU A 52 -5.13 0.84 -12.42
CA LEU A 52 -6.05 -0.11 -13.05
C LEU A 52 -5.33 -1.38 -13.52
N GLY A 53 -4.18 -1.24 -14.19
CA GLY A 53 -3.39 -2.38 -14.66
C GLY A 53 -2.96 -3.31 -13.51
N MET A 54 -2.55 -2.74 -12.38
CA MET A 54 -2.23 -3.52 -11.19
C MET A 54 -3.47 -4.24 -10.64
N LEU A 55 -4.59 -3.54 -10.50
CA LEU A 55 -5.84 -4.10 -9.94
C LEU A 55 -6.36 -5.28 -10.76
N GLU A 56 -6.31 -5.18 -12.09
CA GLU A 56 -6.72 -6.26 -12.98
C GLU A 56 -5.79 -7.49 -12.90
N THR A 57 -4.51 -7.27 -12.58
CA THR A 57 -3.49 -8.32 -12.53
C THR A 57 -3.49 -9.09 -11.21
N ILE A 58 -3.89 -8.46 -10.10
CA ILE A 58 -3.87 -9.09 -8.77
C ILE A 58 -4.61 -10.43 -8.75
N PRO A 59 -5.89 -10.54 -9.17
CA PRO A 59 -6.62 -11.79 -9.11
C PRO A 59 -6.05 -12.87 -10.06
N GLU A 60 -5.39 -12.46 -11.14
CA GLU A 60 -4.78 -13.42 -12.08
C GLU A 60 -3.52 -14.08 -11.50
N VAL A 61 -2.69 -13.32 -10.79
CA VAL A 61 -1.38 -13.80 -10.32
C VAL A 61 -1.40 -14.20 -8.85
N PHE A 62 -2.15 -13.48 -8.03
CA PHE A 62 -2.27 -13.68 -6.58
C PHE A 62 -3.76 -13.76 -6.19
N PRO A 63 -4.48 -14.86 -6.51
CA PRO A 63 -5.93 -14.97 -6.31
C PRO A 63 -6.36 -14.82 -4.84
N ASP A 64 -5.50 -15.20 -3.89
CA ASP A 64 -5.77 -15.08 -2.45
C ASP A 64 -5.44 -13.68 -1.89
N ALA A 65 -4.84 -12.81 -2.70
CA ALA A 65 -4.44 -11.48 -2.24
C ALA A 65 -5.59 -10.48 -2.33
N ARG A 66 -5.82 -9.77 -1.23
CA ARG A 66 -6.73 -8.62 -1.21
C ARG A 66 -5.97 -7.35 -1.58
N TYR A 67 -6.68 -6.40 -2.16
CA TYR A 67 -6.13 -5.08 -2.43
C TYR A 67 -6.49 -4.08 -1.33
N GLN A 68 -5.51 -3.33 -0.87
CA GLN A 68 -5.65 -2.20 0.03
C GLN A 68 -5.18 -0.93 -0.68
N ARG A 69 -6.08 0.01 -0.88
CA ARG A 69 -5.69 1.34 -1.36
C ARG A 69 -4.99 2.12 -0.26
N CYS A 70 -3.82 2.67 -0.55
CA CYS A 70 -3.08 3.51 0.39
C CYS A 70 -3.92 4.71 0.85
N THR A 71 -4.20 4.80 2.15
CA THR A 71 -5.03 5.89 2.71
C THR A 71 -4.44 7.27 2.48
N VAL A 72 -3.11 7.40 2.43
CA VAL A 72 -2.44 8.68 2.16
C VAL A 72 -2.71 9.17 0.75
N HIS A 73 -2.60 8.29 -0.26
CA HIS A 73 -2.92 8.64 -1.65
C HIS A 73 -4.40 8.92 -1.83
N PHE A 74 -5.26 8.15 -1.17
CA PHE A 74 -6.69 8.40 -1.16
C PHE A 74 -7.02 9.79 -0.61
N TYR A 75 -6.44 10.19 0.51
CA TYR A 75 -6.62 11.53 1.07
C TYR A 75 -6.14 12.62 0.12
N ARG A 76 -4.95 12.46 -0.48
CA ARG A 76 -4.43 13.39 -1.49
C ARG A 76 -5.39 13.55 -2.66
N ASN A 77 -6.02 12.47 -3.09
CA ASN A 77 -7.00 12.51 -4.16
C ASN A 77 -8.27 13.30 -3.78
N ILE A 78 -8.73 13.21 -2.52
CA ILE A 78 -9.83 14.04 -2.02
C ILE A 78 -9.39 15.51 -1.88
N PHE A 79 -8.17 15.75 -1.37
CA PHE A 79 -7.65 17.10 -1.23
C PHE A 79 -7.45 17.83 -2.57
N SER A 80 -7.20 17.09 -3.66
CA SER A 80 -7.06 17.71 -4.99
C SER A 80 -8.32 18.46 -5.48
N VAL A 81 -9.48 18.14 -4.91
CA VAL A 81 -10.77 18.80 -5.18
C VAL A 81 -11.30 19.59 -3.99
N THR A 82 -10.48 19.79 -2.95
CA THR A 82 -10.86 20.48 -1.73
C THR A 82 -10.16 21.85 -1.65
N PRO A 83 -10.89 22.97 -1.45
CA PRO A 83 -10.28 24.29 -1.24
C PRO A 83 -9.32 24.31 -0.05
N ARG A 84 -8.21 25.05 -0.17
CA ARG A 84 -7.12 25.08 0.84
C ARG A 84 -7.61 25.42 2.25
N ASN A 85 -8.52 26.38 2.37
CA ASN A 85 -9.08 26.80 3.65
C ASN A 85 -9.92 25.71 4.34
N LYS A 86 -10.44 24.72 3.62
CA LYS A 86 -11.23 23.60 4.15
C LYS A 86 -10.42 22.33 4.35
N MET A 87 -9.19 22.24 3.82
CA MET A 87 -8.38 21.00 3.86
C MET A 87 -8.18 20.47 5.28
N LYS A 88 -7.92 21.34 6.27
CA LYS A 88 -7.69 20.92 7.66
C LYS A 88 -8.92 20.22 8.24
N ALA A 89 -10.11 20.78 8.03
CA ALA A 89 -11.37 20.21 8.48
C ALA A 89 -11.65 18.85 7.79
N VAL A 90 -11.49 18.81 6.47
CA VAL A 90 -11.66 17.57 5.69
C VAL A 90 -10.66 16.49 6.14
N ALA A 91 -9.40 16.85 6.38
CA ALA A 91 -8.39 15.92 6.89
C ALA A 91 -8.78 15.31 8.24
N MET A 92 -9.35 16.09 9.16
CA MET A 92 -9.85 15.59 10.44
C MET A 92 -11.00 14.60 10.26
N MET A 93 -11.95 14.90 9.36
CA MET A 93 -13.07 14.01 9.04
C MET A 93 -12.60 12.69 8.45
N LEU A 94 -11.68 12.73 7.48
CA LEU A 94 -11.12 11.51 6.86
C LEU A 94 -10.35 10.65 7.86
N LYS A 95 -9.57 11.26 8.74
CA LYS A 95 -8.87 10.54 9.82
C LYS A 95 -9.84 9.87 10.79
N ALA A 96 -10.98 10.51 11.09
CA ALA A 96 -12.00 9.96 11.98
C ALA A 96 -12.62 8.67 11.41
N ILE A 97 -12.72 8.53 10.08
CA ILE A 97 -13.16 7.28 9.44
C ILE A 97 -12.19 6.14 9.73
N HIS A 98 -10.89 6.36 9.53
CA HIS A 98 -9.86 5.32 9.72
C HIS A 98 -9.39 5.19 11.19
N ALA A 99 -10.04 5.87 12.11
CA ALA A 99 -9.83 5.73 13.55
C ALA A 99 -10.94 4.88 14.22
N GLN A 100 -11.87 4.36 13.44
CA GLN A 100 -12.94 3.48 13.96
C GLN A 100 -12.39 2.09 14.31
N GLU A 101 -13.07 1.42 15.22
CA GLU A 101 -12.68 0.13 15.79
C GLU A 101 -13.10 -1.06 14.91
N SER A 102 -14.05 -0.86 14.00
CA SER A 102 -14.51 -1.89 13.07
C SER A 102 -14.76 -1.33 11.67
N LYS A 103 -14.82 -2.22 10.69
CA LYS A 103 -15.08 -1.89 9.30
C LYS A 103 -16.50 -1.31 9.12
N GLU A 104 -17.47 -1.84 9.86
CA GLU A 104 -18.86 -1.39 9.87
C GLU A 104 -18.97 0.03 10.43
N ALA A 105 -18.33 0.29 11.56
CA ALA A 105 -18.26 1.64 12.15
C ALA A 105 -17.56 2.64 11.21
N ALA A 106 -16.52 2.20 10.52
CA ALA A 106 -15.81 3.03 9.54
C ALA A 106 -16.69 3.36 8.33
N ARG A 107 -17.49 2.40 7.82
CA ARG A 107 -18.47 2.62 6.75
C ARG A 107 -19.52 3.62 7.15
N GLU A 108 -20.10 3.44 8.36
CA GLU A 108 -21.10 4.36 8.88
C GLU A 108 -20.53 5.77 9.04
N LYS A 109 -19.31 5.87 9.60
CA LYS A 109 -18.62 7.15 9.72
C LYS A 109 -18.33 7.79 8.36
N ALA A 110 -18.01 7.00 7.35
CA ALA A 110 -17.78 7.49 5.99
C ALA A 110 -19.06 8.08 5.37
N ARG A 111 -20.23 7.44 5.60
CA ARG A 111 -21.54 7.98 5.18
C ARG A 111 -21.81 9.35 5.81
N GLN A 112 -21.64 9.44 7.14
CA GLN A 112 -21.81 10.71 7.86
C GLN A 112 -20.88 11.82 7.35
N VAL A 113 -19.61 11.46 7.10
CA VAL A 113 -18.62 12.40 6.56
C VAL A 113 -18.99 12.83 5.13
N ALA A 114 -19.49 11.92 4.29
CA ALA A 114 -19.91 12.25 2.93
C ALA A 114 -21.09 13.27 2.95
N GLU A 115 -22.08 13.07 3.81
CA GLU A 115 -23.18 14.05 3.97
C GLU A 115 -22.65 15.40 4.48
N LYS A 116 -21.76 15.38 5.47
CA LYS A 116 -21.14 16.62 5.95
C LYS A 116 -20.36 17.38 4.89
N LEU A 117 -19.65 16.66 4.01
CA LEU A 117 -18.98 17.27 2.87
C LEU A 117 -19.95 17.90 1.88
N LYS A 118 -21.13 17.28 1.65
CA LYS A 118 -22.20 17.88 0.81
C LYS A 118 -22.75 19.16 1.42
N GLU A 119 -23.04 19.17 2.74
CA GLU A 119 -23.46 20.39 3.47
C GLU A 119 -22.42 21.52 3.35
N MET A 120 -21.14 21.17 3.37
CA MET A 120 -20.04 22.12 3.17
C MET A 120 -19.86 22.58 1.71
N LYS A 121 -20.77 22.16 0.79
CA LYS A 121 -20.68 22.42 -0.65
C LYS A 121 -19.40 21.82 -1.29
N LEU A 122 -18.98 20.63 -0.83
CA LEU A 122 -17.83 19.89 -1.32
C LEU A 122 -18.28 18.58 -2.00
N SER A 123 -19.25 18.65 -2.93
CA SER A 123 -19.85 17.48 -3.59
C SER A 123 -18.85 16.60 -4.31
N SER A 124 -17.83 17.19 -4.95
CA SER A 124 -16.76 16.42 -5.61
C SER A 124 -15.91 15.63 -4.62
N ALA A 125 -15.64 16.18 -3.43
CA ALA A 125 -14.92 15.48 -2.37
C ALA A 125 -15.78 14.35 -1.77
N ALA A 126 -17.08 14.60 -1.55
CA ALA A 126 -18.04 13.60 -1.09
C ALA A 126 -18.14 12.42 -2.06
N LYS A 127 -18.23 12.70 -3.38
CA LYS A 127 -18.25 11.66 -4.41
C LYS A 127 -16.98 10.83 -4.39
N LYS A 128 -15.79 11.45 -4.40
CA LYS A 128 -14.52 10.73 -4.31
C LYS A 128 -14.40 9.88 -3.04
N LEU A 129 -14.95 10.36 -1.93
CA LEU A 129 -15.01 9.57 -0.70
C LEU A 129 -15.89 8.33 -0.88
N GLN A 130 -17.11 8.48 -1.36
CA GLN A 130 -18.04 7.39 -1.58
C GLN A 130 -17.53 6.35 -2.58
N ASP A 131 -16.93 6.80 -3.69
CA ASP A 131 -16.44 5.94 -4.77
C ASP A 131 -15.19 5.12 -4.39
N GLY A 132 -14.47 5.50 -3.33
CA GLY A 132 -13.18 4.86 -3.05
C GLY A 132 -12.96 4.42 -1.60
N ILE A 133 -13.92 4.60 -0.70
CA ILE A 133 -13.71 4.31 0.72
C ILE A 133 -13.49 2.83 0.98
N GLU A 134 -14.26 1.93 0.35
CA GLU A 134 -14.18 0.48 0.57
C GLU A 134 -12.79 -0.07 0.31
N GLU A 135 -12.14 0.39 -0.77
CA GLU A 135 -10.77 -0.01 -1.13
C GLU A 135 -9.74 0.38 -0.04
N THR A 136 -10.08 1.34 0.83
CA THR A 136 -9.20 1.83 1.89
C THR A 136 -9.43 1.16 3.24
N LEU A 137 -10.47 0.33 3.37
CA LEU A 137 -10.86 -0.34 4.60
C LEU A 137 -10.49 -1.83 4.63
N THR A 138 -9.87 -2.35 3.57
CA THR A 138 -9.46 -3.77 3.48
C THR A 138 -8.51 -4.17 4.62
N TYR A 139 -7.67 -3.26 5.11
CA TYR A 139 -6.75 -3.55 6.21
C TYR A 139 -7.48 -3.95 7.51
N MET A 140 -8.74 -3.57 7.68
CA MET A 140 -9.56 -3.92 8.85
C MET A 140 -9.97 -5.39 8.89
N ASP A 141 -9.80 -6.12 7.80
CA ASP A 141 -10.01 -7.58 7.74
C ASP A 141 -8.78 -8.36 8.26
N PHE A 142 -7.77 -7.67 8.75
CA PHE A 142 -6.51 -8.22 9.28
C PHE A 142 -6.36 -7.87 10.77
N PRO A 143 -5.46 -8.55 11.52
CA PRO A 143 -5.24 -8.26 12.93
C PRO A 143 -4.99 -6.78 13.22
N THR A 144 -5.64 -6.26 14.25
CA THR A 144 -5.60 -4.82 14.62
C THR A 144 -4.19 -4.30 14.87
N GLN A 145 -3.29 -5.16 15.37
CA GLN A 145 -1.88 -4.86 15.59
C GLN A 145 -1.13 -4.49 14.31
N HIS A 146 -1.65 -4.92 13.15
CA HIS A 146 -1.07 -4.64 11.84
C HIS A 146 -1.62 -3.37 11.17
N TRP A 147 -2.79 -2.90 11.53
CA TRP A 147 -3.54 -1.84 10.85
C TRP A 147 -2.72 -0.60 10.50
N THR A 148 -1.95 -0.10 11.47
CA THR A 148 -1.13 1.11 11.26
C THR A 148 -0.05 0.95 10.20
N ARG A 149 0.37 -0.29 9.94
CA ARG A 149 1.46 -0.63 9.01
C ARG A 149 0.96 -1.00 7.62
N ILE A 150 -0.25 -1.60 7.54
CA ILE A 150 -0.79 -2.12 6.29
C ILE A 150 -1.82 -1.21 5.60
N ARG A 151 -2.30 -0.15 6.28
CA ARG A 151 -3.20 0.83 5.66
C ARG A 151 -2.50 1.82 4.72
N THR A 152 -1.16 1.84 4.69
CA THR A 152 -0.36 2.76 3.87
C THR A 152 0.86 2.06 3.29
N ASN A 153 1.39 2.58 2.18
CA ASN A 153 2.66 2.16 1.60
C ASN A 153 3.87 3.01 2.05
N ASN A 154 3.79 3.63 3.23
CA ASN A 154 4.80 4.55 3.75
C ASN A 154 6.23 3.98 3.77
N THR A 155 6.38 2.67 3.98
CA THR A 155 7.68 2.01 3.98
C THR A 155 8.38 2.11 2.62
N ILE A 156 7.64 1.82 1.53
CA ILE A 156 8.14 1.94 0.16
C ILE A 156 8.36 3.42 -0.20
N GLU A 157 7.45 4.31 0.19
CA GLU A 157 7.61 5.75 -0.05
C GLU A 157 8.84 6.33 0.67
N ARG A 158 9.12 5.88 1.89
CA ARG A 158 10.34 6.28 2.62
C ARG A 158 11.58 5.81 1.89
N LEU A 159 11.60 4.57 1.41
CA LEU A 159 12.71 4.01 0.65
C LEU A 159 12.91 4.76 -0.68
N ASN A 160 11.83 5.01 -1.42
CA ASN A 160 11.86 5.79 -2.66
C ASN A 160 12.39 7.22 -2.44
N ARG A 161 12.02 7.86 -1.32
CA ARG A 161 12.54 9.18 -0.95
C ARG A 161 14.03 9.16 -0.70
N GLU A 162 14.52 8.12 -0.05
CA GLU A 162 15.97 7.96 0.21
C GLU A 162 16.75 7.72 -1.09
N ILE A 163 16.20 6.92 -2.01
CA ILE A 163 16.77 6.71 -3.33
C ILE A 163 16.80 8.03 -4.11
N LYS A 164 15.65 8.71 -4.21
CA LYS A 164 15.55 10.00 -4.92
C LYS A 164 16.49 11.05 -4.37
N ARG A 165 16.69 11.10 -3.06
CA ARG A 165 17.64 12.02 -2.43
C ARG A 165 19.07 11.79 -2.92
N ARG A 166 19.47 10.52 -3.08
CA ARG A 166 20.83 10.15 -3.53
C ARG A 166 21.00 10.32 -5.03
N THR A 167 20.05 9.89 -5.84
CA THR A 167 20.11 10.06 -7.29
C THR A 167 20.12 11.54 -7.69
N LYS A 168 19.31 12.37 -7.01
CA LYS A 168 19.27 13.81 -7.25
C LYS A 168 20.60 14.52 -6.91
N ALA A 169 21.33 14.03 -5.91
CA ALA A 169 22.62 14.63 -5.53
C ALA A 169 23.72 14.42 -6.60
N ILE A 170 23.61 13.36 -7.41
CA ILE A 170 24.54 13.08 -8.51
C ILE A 170 24.18 13.89 -9.76
N GLY A 171 22.90 14.21 -9.94
CA GLY A 171 22.40 14.95 -11.09
C GLY A 171 22.18 14.07 -12.30
N ALA A 172 23.17 13.93 -13.17
CA ALA A 172 23.09 13.11 -14.38
C ALA A 172 23.88 11.82 -14.25
N PHE A 173 23.35 10.73 -14.80
CA PHE A 173 24.02 9.45 -14.92
C PHE A 173 24.45 9.23 -16.38
N PRO A 174 25.63 8.63 -16.63
CA PRO A 174 26.08 8.35 -17.99
C PRO A 174 25.17 7.33 -18.70
N ASP A 175 24.56 6.41 -17.94
CA ASP A 175 23.66 5.36 -18.43
C ASP A 175 22.73 4.85 -17.33
N GLY A 176 21.72 4.06 -17.71
CA GLY A 176 20.75 3.46 -16.80
C GLY A 176 21.40 2.43 -15.85
N GLN A 177 22.47 1.76 -16.29
CA GLN A 177 23.19 0.78 -15.47
C GLN A 177 23.88 1.44 -14.28
N SER A 178 24.51 2.57 -14.48
CA SER A 178 25.15 3.37 -13.41
C SER A 178 24.11 3.84 -12.38
N ALA A 179 22.94 4.29 -12.84
CA ALA A 179 21.84 4.65 -11.97
C ALA A 179 21.35 3.44 -11.14
N LEU A 180 21.20 2.28 -11.79
CA LEU A 180 20.79 1.03 -11.15
C LEU A 180 21.80 0.57 -10.10
N MET A 181 23.10 0.65 -10.39
CA MET A 181 24.16 0.30 -9.44
C MET A 181 24.09 1.15 -8.16
N LEU A 182 23.86 2.47 -8.28
CA LEU A 182 23.70 3.35 -7.11
C LEU A 182 22.47 2.94 -6.28
N VAL A 183 21.34 2.67 -6.95
CA VAL A 183 20.11 2.22 -6.30
C VAL A 183 20.37 0.91 -5.54
N CYS A 184 20.99 -0.08 -6.19
CA CYS A 184 21.34 -1.36 -5.56
C CYS A 184 22.28 -1.20 -4.37
N ALA A 185 23.31 -0.37 -4.47
CA ALA A 185 24.24 -0.08 -3.38
C ALA A 185 23.49 0.55 -2.18
N ARG A 186 22.58 1.50 -2.46
CA ARG A 186 21.78 2.13 -1.41
C ARG A 186 20.83 1.16 -0.72
N LEU A 187 20.19 0.27 -1.48
CA LEU A 187 19.31 -0.76 -0.94
C LEU A 187 20.07 -1.74 -0.04
N ARG A 188 21.25 -2.20 -0.46
CA ARG A 188 22.12 -3.05 0.36
C ARG A 188 22.50 -2.36 1.66
N HIS A 189 22.86 -1.09 1.60
CA HIS A 189 23.18 -0.31 2.79
C HIS A 189 21.97 -0.24 3.73
N VAL A 190 20.78 0.09 3.22
CA VAL A 190 19.54 0.14 4.04
C VAL A 190 19.21 -1.22 4.64
N ALA A 191 19.34 -2.31 3.87
CA ALA A 191 19.10 -3.66 4.34
C ALA A 191 20.02 -4.07 5.51
N GLY A 192 21.27 -3.58 5.53
CA GLY A 192 22.23 -3.81 6.61
C GLY A 192 22.03 -2.91 7.85
N THR A 193 21.13 -1.93 7.82
CA THR A 193 20.85 -1.07 8.97
C THR A 193 19.79 -1.67 9.88
N GLN A 194 19.64 -1.14 11.10
CA GLN A 194 18.57 -1.50 12.03
C GLN A 194 17.18 -1.40 11.40
N TRP A 195 16.99 -0.51 10.41
CA TRP A 195 15.73 -0.41 9.68
C TRP A 195 15.46 -1.63 8.79
N GLY A 196 16.46 -2.14 8.09
CA GLY A 196 16.33 -3.31 7.20
C GLY A 196 16.25 -4.65 7.97
N THR A 197 16.88 -4.73 9.13
CA THR A 197 16.90 -5.96 9.97
C THR A 197 15.71 -6.05 10.92
N ARG A 198 15.00 -4.94 11.16
CA ARG A 198 13.86 -4.90 12.05
C ARG A 198 12.67 -5.66 11.46
N ARG A 199 12.07 -6.58 12.24
CA ARG A 199 10.79 -7.20 11.88
C ARG A 199 9.72 -6.13 11.73
N TYR A 200 9.12 -6.05 10.54
CA TYR A 200 8.10 -5.05 10.24
C TYR A 200 6.74 -5.43 10.87
N MET A 201 6.38 -6.70 10.83
CA MET A 201 5.16 -7.25 11.42
C MET A 201 5.45 -8.56 12.16
N ASN A 202 4.68 -8.84 13.20
CA ASN A 202 4.66 -10.17 13.82
C ASN A 202 3.58 -11.01 13.10
N MET A 203 4.01 -11.99 12.32
CA MET A 203 3.12 -12.84 11.52
C MET A 203 2.31 -13.84 12.35
N GLU A 204 2.68 -14.10 13.62
CA GLU A 204 1.92 -14.97 14.51
C GLU A 204 0.47 -14.50 14.73
N HIS A 205 0.24 -13.19 14.71
CA HIS A 205 -1.12 -12.64 14.82
C HIS A 205 -1.99 -12.98 13.59
N LEU A 206 -1.38 -13.11 12.41
CA LEU A 206 -2.11 -13.51 11.21
C LEU A 206 -2.45 -15.00 11.24
N SER A 207 -1.50 -15.84 11.65
CA SER A 207 -1.72 -17.29 11.78
C SER A 207 -2.84 -17.59 12.77
N LYS A 208 -2.85 -16.93 13.94
CA LYS A 208 -3.92 -17.08 14.93
C LYS A 208 -5.29 -16.72 14.37
N LEU A 209 -5.41 -15.62 13.63
CA LEU A 209 -6.67 -15.22 13.01
C LEU A 209 -7.16 -16.27 11.99
N GLU A 210 -6.24 -16.88 11.22
CA GLU A 210 -6.58 -17.92 10.27
C GLU A 210 -7.04 -19.21 11.01
N ASP A 211 -6.38 -19.57 12.11
CA ASP A 211 -6.75 -20.73 12.93
C ASP A 211 -8.13 -20.53 13.62
N ASP A 212 -8.40 -19.32 14.13
CA ASP A 212 -9.70 -18.97 14.73
C ASP A 212 -10.83 -19.06 13.70
N LEU A 213 -10.64 -18.51 12.49
CA LEU A 213 -11.61 -18.58 11.40
C LEU A 213 -11.88 -20.01 10.93
N LEU A 214 -10.86 -20.87 10.88
CA LEU A 214 -11.01 -22.28 10.54
C LEU A 214 -11.79 -23.04 11.63
N SER A 215 -11.52 -22.73 12.90
CA SER A 215 -12.22 -23.31 14.03
C SER A 215 -13.71 -22.96 14.04
N ASP A 216 -14.06 -21.71 13.73
CA ASP A 216 -15.45 -21.26 13.64
C ASP A 216 -16.21 -21.93 12.49
N ILE A 217 -15.55 -22.17 11.35
CA ILE A 217 -16.16 -22.87 10.19
C ILE A 217 -16.39 -24.36 10.49
N ILE A 218 -15.53 -24.98 11.30
CA ILE A 218 -15.66 -26.42 11.67
C ILE A 218 -16.71 -26.61 12.77
N ALA A 219 -16.94 -25.61 13.61
CA ALA A 219 -17.88 -25.65 14.73
C ALA A 219 -19.33 -25.31 14.37
N GLY A 220 -19.60 -24.71 13.19
CA GLY A 220 -20.93 -24.31 12.68
C GLY A 220 -21.42 -25.25 11.61
#